data_59a355f8afc1403c96ca3dc578d66c1d
#
_entry.id   59a355f8afc1403c96ca3dc578d66c1d
#
_cell.length_a   1.000
_cell.length_b   1.000
_cell.length_c   1.000
_cell.angle_alpha   90.00
_cell.angle_beta   90.00
_cell.angle_gamma   90.00
#
_symmetry.space_group_name_H-M   'P 1'
#
loop_
_entity.id
_entity.type
_entity.pdbx_description
1 polymer ?
#
loop_
_entity_poly.entity_id
_entity_poly.type
_entity_poly.pdbx_seq_one_letter_code
_entity_poly.pdbx_strand_id
1 'polypeptide(L)'
;MVNKSQIIFGLIIIAVALGITYLYKKPQVKTKATNMTGSVLQQNSQESQTAENPLSIAFMRKKSYPGSDLTIEKTLPSGSNYNQYIASYQSEGLKIYGLLTVPQGERPISGWPVIIFNHGYIPPEQYKTTERYTAYVDAFARNGYIVFKPDYRGNGNSEGQPEGAYYSPSYATDVLNALATLKHYKDANPEKMGMWGHSLGGNIVLRDIVVNTKDIKAAVIWGGVVGSYDDLMNNWQRKVSYQPPPRELALRNNYRKRITDMYGTPEENPQFWHAIDPTYYITDITTPIQLHTGGSDEEVPVAFSQNLKEKLEKAGKTVEYYNYPGGDHNISSPNFELAMQRSIDFFNRYLK
;
A
#
# COMPACT_ATOMS: atom_id res chain seq x y z
N MET A 1 -19.42 45.46 42.24
CA MET A 1 -18.21 45.71 41.41
C MET A 1 -18.04 44.49 40.48
N VAL A 2 -18.31 44.68 39.20
CA VAL A 2 -18.16 43.60 38.20
C VAL A 2 -16.68 43.49 37.84
N ASN A 3 -16.15 42.30 37.90
CA ASN A 3 -14.72 42.01 37.73
C ASN A 3 -14.33 42.19 36.23
N LYS A 4 -13.26 42.92 35.93
CA LYS A 4 -12.78 43.20 34.56
C LYS A 4 -12.57 41.97 33.69
N SER A 5 -12.28 40.81 34.29
CA SER A 5 -12.15 39.53 33.56
C SER A 5 -13.46 39.00 33.02
N GLN A 6 -14.59 39.26 33.64
CA GLN A 6 -15.91 38.84 33.17
C GLN A 6 -16.40 39.68 31.97
N ILE A 7 -15.98 40.97 31.89
CA ILE A 7 -16.31 41.81 30.73
C ILE A 7 -15.53 41.38 29.49
N ILE A 8 -14.26 41.01 29.63
CA ILE A 8 -13.43 40.51 28.50
C ILE A 8 -13.94 39.18 27.97
N PHE A 9 -14.40 38.25 28.83
CA PHE A 9 -14.96 36.99 28.41
C PHE A 9 -16.29 37.13 27.65
N GLY A 10 -17.13 38.06 28.09
CA GLY A 10 -18.40 38.37 27.38
C GLY A 10 -18.20 38.99 26.01
N LEU A 11 -17.18 39.83 25.82
CA LEU A 11 -16.88 40.46 24.53
C LEU A 11 -16.27 39.48 23.52
N ILE A 12 -15.51 38.46 23.96
CA ILE A 12 -14.97 37.39 23.08
C ILE A 12 -16.08 36.48 22.59
N ILE A 13 -17.08 36.15 23.43
CA ILE A 13 -18.22 35.31 23.03
C ILE A 13 -19.08 36.01 21.99
N ILE A 14 -19.30 37.34 22.11
CA ILE A 14 -20.07 38.12 21.15
C ILE A 14 -19.34 38.25 19.80
N ALA A 15 -18.02 38.38 19.80
CA ALA A 15 -17.21 38.45 18.59
C ALA A 15 -17.21 37.11 17.81
N VAL A 16 -17.17 35.97 18.52
CA VAL A 16 -17.26 34.64 17.92
C VAL A 16 -18.66 34.37 17.33
N ALA A 17 -19.74 34.79 18.00
CA ALA A 17 -21.11 34.65 17.51
C ALA A 17 -21.39 35.49 16.27
N LEU A 18 -20.82 36.70 16.19
CA LEU A 18 -20.95 37.57 15.00
C LEU A 18 -20.08 37.09 13.82
N GLY A 19 -18.92 36.47 14.07
CA GLY A 19 -18.08 35.87 13.05
C GLY A 19 -18.74 34.62 12.38
N ILE A 20 -19.45 33.82 13.15
CA ILE A 20 -20.15 32.62 12.65
C ILE A 20 -21.36 33.02 11.79
N THR A 21 -22.09 34.08 12.12
CA THR A 21 -23.23 34.54 11.31
C THR A 21 -22.81 35.17 9.97
N TYR A 22 -21.60 35.71 9.86
CA TYR A 22 -21.07 36.27 8.60
C TYR A 22 -20.68 35.19 7.58
N LEU A 23 -20.26 34.01 8.05
CA LEU A 23 -19.87 32.87 7.19
C LEU A 23 -21.04 32.08 6.62
N TYR A 24 -22.27 32.26 7.12
CA TYR A 24 -23.47 31.51 6.68
C TYR A 24 -24.38 32.23 5.66
N LYS A 25 -24.06 33.45 5.25
CA LYS A 25 -24.80 34.15 4.19
C LYS A 25 -24.08 34.05 2.85
N LYS A 26 -24.18 32.92 2.16
CA LYS A 26 -23.94 32.85 0.70
C LYS A 26 -25.19 33.21 -0.07
N PRO A 27 -25.10 34.10 -1.11
CA PRO A 27 -26.28 34.45 -1.93
C PRO A 27 -26.72 33.23 -2.76
N GLN A 28 -27.99 32.92 -2.71
CA GLN A 28 -28.64 31.96 -3.60
C GLN A 28 -28.79 32.56 -5.00
N VAL A 29 -28.07 32.00 -5.98
CA VAL A 29 -28.28 32.31 -7.39
C VAL A 29 -29.40 31.42 -7.89
N LYS A 30 -30.55 32.05 -8.23
CA LYS A 30 -31.69 31.37 -8.89
C LYS A 30 -31.35 31.18 -10.37
N THR A 31 -31.00 29.96 -10.78
CA THR A 31 -30.98 29.59 -12.19
C THR A 31 -32.28 28.93 -12.60
N LYS A 32 -32.86 29.43 -13.68
CA LYS A 32 -34.05 28.86 -14.33
C LYS A 32 -33.72 27.50 -14.92
N ALA A 33 -34.50 26.49 -14.54
CA ALA A 33 -34.38 25.14 -15.10
C ALA A 33 -34.89 25.13 -16.54
N THR A 34 -34.06 24.64 -17.44
CA THR A 34 -34.47 24.12 -18.76
C THR A 34 -34.27 22.58 -18.68
N ASN A 35 -35.36 21.86 -18.77
CA ASN A 35 -35.39 20.40 -18.78
C ASN A 35 -34.76 19.88 -20.07
N MET A 36 -33.64 19.22 -19.98
CA MET A 36 -33.12 18.28 -20.99
C MET A 36 -32.39 17.13 -20.33
N THR A 37 -32.93 15.93 -20.49
CA THR A 37 -32.32 14.59 -20.37
C THR A 37 -31.31 14.37 -19.23
N GLY A 38 -31.83 14.06 -18.02
CA GLY A 38 -31.07 14.05 -16.77
C GLY A 38 -30.25 12.80 -16.47
N SER A 39 -30.17 11.76 -17.32
CA SER A 39 -29.46 10.51 -16.95
C SER A 39 -28.00 10.46 -17.41
N VAL A 40 -27.65 11.00 -18.56
CA VAL A 40 -26.30 10.95 -19.11
C VAL A 40 -25.38 12.01 -18.48
N LEU A 41 -25.91 13.19 -18.13
CA LEU A 41 -25.12 14.26 -17.51
C LEU A 41 -24.82 13.97 -16.03
N GLN A 42 -25.67 13.23 -15.32
CA GLN A 42 -25.46 12.87 -13.93
C GLN A 42 -24.39 11.76 -13.79
N GLN A 43 -24.37 10.81 -14.74
CA GLN A 43 -23.37 9.74 -14.77
C GLN A 43 -21.96 10.28 -15.09
N ASN A 44 -21.84 11.18 -16.07
CA ASN A 44 -20.56 11.81 -16.43
C ASN A 44 -20.02 12.76 -15.33
N SER A 45 -20.86 13.41 -14.56
CA SER A 45 -20.42 14.28 -13.46
C SER A 45 -19.96 13.47 -12.23
N GLN A 46 -20.58 12.32 -11.95
CA GLN A 46 -20.16 11.41 -10.89
C GLN A 46 -18.84 10.67 -11.22
N GLU A 47 -18.67 10.20 -12.47
CA GLU A 47 -17.40 9.62 -12.91
C GLU A 47 -16.25 10.64 -12.88
N SER A 48 -16.47 11.88 -13.24
CA SER A 48 -15.48 12.95 -13.14
C SER A 48 -15.08 13.24 -11.70
N GLN A 49 -16.03 13.30 -10.77
CA GLN A 49 -15.75 13.54 -9.35
C GLN A 49 -15.01 12.37 -8.68
N THR A 50 -15.29 11.12 -9.07
CA THR A 50 -14.56 9.95 -8.55
C THR A 50 -13.13 9.86 -9.08
N ALA A 51 -12.89 10.25 -10.33
CA ALA A 51 -11.56 10.27 -10.93
C ALA A 51 -10.64 11.34 -10.33
N GLU A 52 -11.17 12.43 -9.79
CA GLU A 52 -10.42 13.50 -9.12
C GLU A 52 -10.21 13.23 -7.62
N ASN A 53 -10.84 12.19 -7.05
CA ASN A 53 -10.66 11.85 -5.65
C ASN A 53 -9.22 11.33 -5.42
N PRO A 54 -8.45 11.92 -4.46
CA PRO A 54 -7.06 11.52 -4.18
C PRO A 54 -6.87 10.05 -3.79
N LEU A 55 -7.94 9.38 -3.36
CA LEU A 55 -7.90 7.96 -3.01
C LEU A 55 -8.06 7.03 -4.23
N SER A 56 -8.54 7.55 -5.38
CA SER A 56 -8.87 6.73 -6.55
C SER A 56 -7.62 6.23 -7.29
N ILE A 57 -7.75 5.05 -7.89
CA ILE A 57 -6.72 4.49 -8.78
C ILE A 57 -6.45 5.44 -9.96
N ALA A 58 -7.49 6.07 -10.52
CA ALA A 58 -7.36 7.02 -11.62
C ALA A 58 -6.52 8.26 -11.24
N PHE A 59 -6.69 8.79 -10.03
CA PHE A 59 -5.87 9.87 -9.50
C PHE A 59 -4.42 9.43 -9.30
N MET A 60 -4.20 8.26 -8.67
CA MET A 60 -2.86 7.73 -8.46
C MET A 60 -2.10 7.52 -9.78
N ARG A 61 -2.77 7.09 -10.86
CA ARG A 61 -2.18 6.93 -12.19
C ARG A 61 -1.72 8.23 -12.83
N LYS A 62 -2.39 9.35 -12.51
CA LYS A 62 -2.03 10.69 -13.00
C LYS A 62 -0.94 11.36 -12.18
N LYS A 63 -0.76 10.90 -10.94
CA LYS A 63 0.21 11.45 -10.00
C LYS A 63 1.64 11.12 -10.43
N SER A 64 2.56 12.06 -10.20
CA SER A 64 4.00 11.84 -10.37
C SER A 64 4.61 11.18 -9.14
N TYR A 65 5.50 10.23 -9.36
CA TYR A 65 6.31 9.55 -8.33
C TYR A 65 7.79 9.70 -8.72
N PRO A 66 8.39 10.87 -8.49
CA PRO A 66 9.75 11.15 -8.99
C PRO A 66 10.83 10.36 -8.25
N GLY A 67 10.54 9.90 -7.01
CA GLY A 67 11.57 9.38 -6.12
C GLY A 67 12.60 10.45 -5.76
N SER A 68 13.79 10.01 -5.42
CA SER A 68 14.97 10.86 -5.13
C SER A 68 16.24 10.04 -5.30
N ASP A 69 17.40 10.62 -5.04
CA ASP A 69 18.60 9.84 -4.80
C ASP A 69 18.44 8.98 -3.53
N LEU A 70 19.00 7.76 -3.58
CA LEU A 70 19.07 6.88 -2.41
C LEU A 70 20.28 7.25 -1.56
N THR A 71 20.05 7.62 -0.30
CA THR A 71 21.10 7.98 0.65
C THR A 71 21.42 6.81 1.56
N ILE A 72 22.68 6.42 1.67
CA ILE A 72 23.14 5.44 2.66
C ILE A 72 23.30 6.14 4.02
N GLU A 73 22.49 5.78 4.98
CA GLU A 73 22.48 6.36 6.33
C GLU A 73 23.42 5.62 7.28
N LYS A 74 23.48 4.29 7.11
CA LYS A 74 24.31 3.42 7.98
C LYS A 74 24.69 2.14 7.26
N THR A 75 25.96 1.76 7.35
CA THR A 75 26.41 0.42 6.99
C THR A 75 26.14 -0.55 8.13
N LEU A 76 25.59 -1.72 7.79
CA LEU A 76 25.29 -2.81 8.71
C LEU A 76 26.27 -3.98 8.48
N PRO A 77 26.36 -4.95 9.40
CA PRO A 77 27.10 -6.20 9.14
C PRO A 77 26.60 -6.85 7.85
N SER A 78 27.53 -7.29 7.01
CA SER A 78 27.22 -7.96 5.75
C SER A 78 26.57 -9.32 5.99
N GLY A 79 25.70 -9.74 5.07
CA GLY A 79 25.27 -11.13 4.96
C GLY A 79 26.35 -12.03 4.34
N SER A 80 25.97 -13.24 3.94
CA SER A 80 26.92 -14.24 3.43
C SER A 80 27.60 -13.82 2.11
N ASN A 81 26.86 -13.16 1.22
CA ASN A 81 27.30 -12.73 -0.11
C ASN A 81 26.64 -11.41 -0.56
N TYR A 82 26.24 -10.58 0.39
CA TYR A 82 25.66 -9.26 0.13
C TYR A 82 26.01 -8.27 1.25
N ASN A 83 26.02 -7.00 0.92
CA ASN A 83 26.18 -5.91 1.87
C ASN A 83 24.79 -5.45 2.34
N GLN A 84 24.72 -4.90 3.57
CA GLN A 84 23.48 -4.38 4.16
C GLN A 84 23.65 -2.93 4.60
N TYR A 85 22.57 -2.17 4.42
CA TYR A 85 22.55 -0.76 4.77
C TYR A 85 21.16 -0.35 5.32
N ILE A 86 21.14 0.62 6.21
CA ILE A 86 19.99 1.47 6.37
C ILE A 86 20.13 2.58 5.31
N ALA A 87 19.14 2.73 4.47
CA ALA A 87 19.12 3.77 3.45
C ALA A 87 17.85 4.61 3.58
N SER A 88 17.82 5.77 2.93
CA SER A 88 16.64 6.64 2.90
C SER A 88 16.43 7.24 1.52
N TYR A 89 15.20 7.66 1.26
CA TYR A 89 14.77 8.38 0.06
C TYR A 89 13.65 9.37 0.40
N GLN A 90 13.25 10.19 -0.56
CA GLN A 90 12.15 11.15 -0.39
C GLN A 90 10.85 10.62 -1.02
N SER A 91 9.76 10.74 -0.28
CA SER A 91 8.40 10.48 -0.77
C SER A 91 7.49 11.62 -0.32
N GLU A 92 6.99 12.41 -1.26
CA GLU A 92 6.12 13.58 -0.98
C GLU A 92 6.70 14.56 0.05
N GLY A 93 8.02 14.77 0.01
CA GLY A 93 8.73 15.62 0.94
C GLY A 93 9.03 15.00 2.31
N LEU A 94 8.65 13.74 2.51
CA LEU A 94 8.96 12.96 3.71
C LEU A 94 10.21 12.11 3.48
N LYS A 95 11.11 12.07 4.46
CA LYS A 95 12.25 11.15 4.48
C LYS A 95 11.78 9.78 4.94
N ILE A 96 11.84 8.82 4.02
CA ILE A 96 11.46 7.42 4.28
C ILE A 96 12.72 6.56 4.35
N TYR A 97 12.86 5.81 5.43
CA TYR A 97 13.96 4.87 5.62
C TYR A 97 13.61 3.49 5.07
N GLY A 98 14.62 2.64 4.92
CA GLY A 98 14.45 1.24 4.56
C GLY A 98 15.72 0.43 4.72
N LEU A 99 15.59 -0.89 4.73
CA LEU A 99 16.68 -1.83 4.68
C LEU A 99 17.05 -2.07 3.21
N LEU A 100 18.29 -1.79 2.86
CA LEU A 100 18.86 -2.08 1.55
C LEU A 100 19.86 -3.23 1.65
N THR A 101 19.77 -4.21 0.76
CA THR A 101 20.83 -5.21 0.54
C THR A 101 21.34 -5.08 -0.89
N VAL A 102 22.65 -5.23 -1.07
CA VAL A 102 23.28 -5.17 -2.40
C VAL A 102 24.21 -6.39 -2.53
N PRO A 103 24.03 -7.22 -3.58
CA PRO A 103 24.90 -8.38 -3.79
C PRO A 103 26.38 -7.99 -3.85
N GLN A 104 27.25 -8.87 -3.34
CA GLN A 104 28.69 -8.79 -3.50
C GLN A 104 29.12 -9.49 -4.79
N GLY A 105 30.36 -9.23 -5.24
CA GLY A 105 30.96 -9.82 -6.43
C GLY A 105 30.89 -8.88 -7.64
N GLU A 106 31.10 -9.47 -8.81
CA GLU A 106 31.11 -8.71 -10.06
C GLU A 106 29.70 -8.24 -10.44
N ARG A 107 29.53 -6.92 -10.49
CA ARG A 107 28.26 -6.31 -10.84
C ARG A 107 27.96 -6.55 -12.32
N PRO A 108 26.76 -7.07 -12.68
CA PRO A 108 26.35 -7.14 -14.09
C PRO A 108 26.42 -5.76 -14.78
N ILE A 109 26.79 -5.72 -16.04
CA ILE A 109 26.90 -4.47 -16.82
C ILE A 109 25.58 -3.66 -16.73
N SER A 110 24.44 -4.35 -16.82
CA SER A 110 23.10 -3.73 -16.72
C SER A 110 22.65 -3.41 -15.29
N GLY A 111 23.43 -3.79 -14.26
CA GLY A 111 23.04 -3.71 -12.85
C GLY A 111 22.33 -4.97 -12.34
N TRP A 112 22.17 -5.04 -11.02
CA TRP A 112 21.49 -6.14 -10.34
C TRP A 112 19.96 -6.02 -10.46
N PRO A 113 19.22 -7.14 -10.62
CA PRO A 113 17.76 -7.13 -10.51
C PRO A 113 17.34 -6.73 -9.10
N VAL A 114 16.18 -6.09 -8.98
CA VAL A 114 15.69 -5.49 -7.73
C VAL A 114 14.39 -6.13 -7.31
N ILE A 115 14.25 -6.38 -6.01
CA ILE A 115 12.97 -6.71 -5.35
C ILE A 115 12.66 -5.62 -4.34
N ILE A 116 11.55 -4.90 -4.54
CA ILE A 116 10.98 -4.03 -3.53
C ILE A 116 10.14 -4.90 -2.61
N PHE A 117 10.52 -4.95 -1.35
CA PHE A 117 9.98 -5.85 -0.35
C PHE A 117 8.96 -5.15 0.53
N ASN A 118 7.68 -5.49 0.37
CA ASN A 118 6.59 -4.85 1.07
C ASN A 118 6.17 -5.70 2.27
N HIS A 119 6.55 -5.25 3.47
CA HIS A 119 6.27 -5.96 4.71
C HIS A 119 4.79 -5.86 5.14
N GLY A 120 4.34 -6.80 5.96
CA GLY A 120 3.02 -6.80 6.57
C GLY A 120 2.88 -5.74 7.67
N TYR A 121 1.69 -5.63 8.24
CA TYR A 121 1.44 -4.71 9.35
C TYR A 121 2.27 -5.11 10.58
N ILE A 122 3.00 -4.14 11.10
CA ILE A 122 3.68 -4.17 12.38
C ILE A 122 3.28 -2.87 13.08
N PRO A 123 2.89 -2.89 14.38
CA PRO A 123 2.58 -1.65 15.08
C PRO A 123 3.72 -0.64 14.93
N PRO A 124 3.45 0.60 14.49
CA PRO A 124 4.49 1.58 14.14
C PRO A 124 5.50 1.85 15.26
N GLU A 125 5.05 1.86 16.51
CA GLU A 125 5.88 2.02 17.70
C GLU A 125 6.79 0.83 17.99
N GLN A 126 6.51 -0.34 17.42
CA GLN A 126 7.32 -1.57 17.56
C GLN A 126 8.16 -1.85 16.32
N TYR A 127 7.92 -1.12 15.23
CA TYR A 127 8.61 -1.35 13.98
C TYR A 127 10.09 -0.91 14.07
N LYS A 128 10.98 -1.76 13.55
CA LYS A 128 12.38 -1.42 13.35
C LYS A 128 12.86 -1.91 11.99
N THR A 129 13.56 -1.07 11.28
CA THR A 129 14.04 -1.30 9.90
C THR A 129 14.76 -2.63 9.72
N THR A 130 15.56 -3.06 10.72
CA THR A 130 16.43 -4.24 10.64
C THR A 130 15.84 -5.52 11.25
N GLU A 131 14.67 -5.40 11.89
CA GLU A 131 13.97 -6.52 12.50
C GLU A 131 12.86 -7.06 11.58
N ARG A 132 12.34 -8.24 11.88
CA ARG A 132 11.31 -8.94 11.11
C ARG A 132 11.70 -9.20 9.65
N TYR A 133 11.12 -10.20 9.05
CA TYR A 133 11.33 -10.61 7.66
C TYR A 133 12.79 -10.88 7.28
N THR A 134 13.70 -11.08 8.25
CA THR A 134 15.14 -11.26 7.99
C THR A 134 15.41 -12.47 7.10
N ALA A 135 14.76 -13.61 7.35
CA ALA A 135 14.93 -14.81 6.54
C ALA A 135 14.45 -14.64 5.09
N TYR A 136 13.37 -13.87 4.88
CA TYR A 136 12.84 -13.58 3.55
C TYR A 136 13.79 -12.67 2.75
N VAL A 137 14.24 -11.58 3.38
CA VAL A 137 15.19 -10.63 2.77
C VAL A 137 16.51 -11.34 2.45
N ASP A 138 17.04 -12.12 3.40
CA ASP A 138 18.27 -12.91 3.22
C ASP A 138 18.15 -13.89 2.05
N ALA A 139 17.02 -14.59 1.92
CA ALA A 139 16.81 -15.53 0.83
C ALA A 139 16.89 -14.87 -0.56
N PHE A 140 16.27 -13.73 -0.75
CA PHE A 140 16.37 -12.99 -2.02
C PHE A 140 17.77 -12.38 -2.23
N ALA A 141 18.35 -11.77 -1.19
CA ALA A 141 19.67 -11.14 -1.27
C ALA A 141 20.76 -12.15 -1.64
N ARG A 142 20.75 -13.34 -1.02
CA ARG A 142 21.69 -14.43 -1.34
C ARG A 142 21.55 -14.96 -2.77
N ASN A 143 20.38 -14.79 -3.36
CA ASN A 143 20.10 -15.17 -4.75
C ASN A 143 20.39 -14.04 -5.75
N GLY A 144 21.20 -13.04 -5.39
CA GLY A 144 21.71 -12.02 -6.32
C GLY A 144 20.71 -10.93 -6.65
N TYR A 145 19.77 -10.63 -5.76
CA TYR A 145 18.87 -9.49 -5.88
C TYR A 145 19.33 -8.34 -4.98
N ILE A 146 19.24 -7.11 -5.48
CA ILE A 146 19.09 -5.98 -4.59
C ILE A 146 17.71 -6.11 -3.95
N VAL A 147 17.65 -6.10 -2.61
CA VAL A 147 16.38 -6.06 -1.88
C VAL A 147 16.28 -4.74 -1.15
N PHE A 148 15.19 -4.03 -1.38
CA PHE A 148 14.87 -2.81 -0.63
C PHE A 148 13.54 -2.99 0.09
N LYS A 149 13.59 -2.96 1.43
CA LYS A 149 12.41 -3.04 2.30
C LYS A 149 12.15 -1.65 2.89
N PRO A 150 11.28 -0.82 2.27
CA PRO A 150 10.92 0.48 2.83
C PRO A 150 10.13 0.31 4.12
N ASP A 151 10.34 1.23 5.08
CA ASP A 151 9.68 1.22 6.38
C ASP A 151 8.23 1.75 6.29
N TYR A 152 7.89 2.46 5.21
CA TYR A 152 6.72 3.31 5.01
C TYR A 152 6.68 4.50 5.96
N ARG A 153 5.92 5.56 5.60
CA ARG A 153 5.75 6.76 6.45
C ARG A 153 5.22 6.42 7.83
N GLY A 154 5.76 7.10 8.83
CA GLY A 154 5.38 6.94 10.23
C GLY A 154 5.82 5.63 10.90
N ASN A 155 6.61 4.78 10.23
CA ASN A 155 7.18 3.57 10.81
C ASN A 155 8.68 3.73 11.05
N GLY A 156 9.18 3.20 12.16
CA GLY A 156 10.59 3.30 12.52
C GLY A 156 11.06 4.74 12.63
N ASN A 157 12.08 5.10 11.86
CA ASN A 157 12.61 6.46 11.78
C ASN A 157 12.04 7.28 10.62
N SER A 158 11.12 6.70 9.83
CA SER A 158 10.50 7.38 8.70
C SER A 158 9.58 8.50 9.16
N GLU A 159 9.67 9.64 8.48
CA GLU A 159 8.81 10.80 8.75
C GLU A 159 7.35 10.54 8.38
N GLY A 160 6.48 11.47 8.76
CA GLY A 160 5.04 11.41 8.51
C GLY A 160 4.28 10.67 9.60
N GLN A 161 3.05 10.28 9.29
CA GLN A 161 2.17 9.55 10.19
C GLN A 161 1.81 8.20 9.57
N PRO A 162 1.66 7.13 10.39
CA PRO A 162 1.19 5.85 9.90
C PRO A 162 -0.29 5.98 9.51
N GLU A 163 -0.56 6.12 8.21
CA GLU A 163 -1.89 6.38 7.72
C GLU A 163 -2.56 5.14 7.14
N GLY A 164 -3.71 4.83 7.68
CA GLY A 164 -4.85 4.15 7.07
C GLY A 164 -4.66 2.83 6.36
N ALA A 165 -3.47 2.28 6.30
CA ALA A 165 -3.15 1.00 5.68
C ALA A 165 -3.95 0.72 4.38
N TYR A 166 -5.11 0.06 4.49
CA TYR A 166 -5.93 -0.34 3.35
C TYR A 166 -6.78 0.81 2.79
N TYR A 167 -7.10 1.81 3.60
CA TYR A 167 -8.01 2.91 3.26
C TYR A 167 -7.30 4.19 2.83
N SER A 168 -5.98 4.13 2.64
CA SER A 168 -5.16 5.24 2.17
C SER A 168 -4.16 4.76 1.11
N PRO A 169 -3.87 5.56 0.07
CA PRO A 169 -2.81 5.24 -0.89
C PRO A 169 -1.40 5.57 -0.39
N SER A 170 -1.25 6.07 0.84
CA SER A 170 0.01 6.67 1.32
C SER A 170 1.19 5.69 1.28
N TYR A 171 1.00 4.45 1.73
CA TYR A 171 2.08 3.44 1.68
C TYR A 171 2.43 3.02 0.25
N ALA A 172 1.42 2.85 -0.61
CA ALA A 172 1.64 2.60 -2.03
C ALA A 172 2.38 3.77 -2.70
N THR A 173 2.07 5.01 -2.33
CA THR A 173 2.81 6.20 -2.77
C THR A 173 4.28 6.16 -2.34
N ASP A 174 4.58 5.75 -1.10
CA ASP A 174 5.96 5.60 -0.63
C ASP A 174 6.69 4.53 -1.45
N VAL A 175 6.04 3.41 -1.74
CA VAL A 175 6.61 2.30 -2.51
C VAL A 175 6.83 2.67 -3.98
N LEU A 176 5.92 3.42 -4.61
CA LEU A 176 6.11 3.92 -5.98
C LEU A 176 7.27 4.94 -6.06
N ASN A 177 7.47 5.77 -5.04
CA ASN A 177 8.65 6.63 -4.96
C ASN A 177 9.94 5.83 -4.69
N ALA A 178 9.88 4.74 -3.89
CA ALA A 178 11.00 3.81 -3.75
C ALA A 178 11.35 3.14 -5.09
N LEU A 179 10.35 2.71 -5.87
CA LEU A 179 10.55 2.15 -7.21
C LEU A 179 11.30 3.15 -8.11
N ALA A 180 10.85 4.39 -8.16
CA ALA A 180 11.51 5.44 -8.96
C ALA A 180 12.94 5.69 -8.46
N THR A 181 13.16 5.78 -7.15
CA THR A 181 14.49 5.93 -6.54
C THR A 181 15.42 4.79 -6.95
N LEU A 182 14.96 3.54 -6.88
CA LEU A 182 15.78 2.37 -7.21
C LEU A 182 16.06 2.26 -8.72
N LYS A 183 15.20 2.76 -9.58
CA LYS A 183 15.50 2.83 -11.03
C LYS A 183 16.69 3.74 -11.34
N HIS A 184 16.99 4.70 -10.48
CA HIS A 184 18.16 5.58 -10.60
C HIS A 184 19.35 5.14 -9.74
N TYR A 185 19.18 4.10 -8.91
CA TYR A 185 20.27 3.62 -8.05
C TYR A 185 21.37 2.95 -8.92
N LYS A 186 22.60 3.40 -8.73
CA LYS A 186 23.75 3.06 -9.59
C LYS A 186 24.01 1.55 -9.79
N ASP A 187 23.65 0.71 -8.82
CA ASP A 187 23.89 -0.73 -8.87
C ASP A 187 22.70 -1.53 -9.35
N ALA A 188 21.52 -0.89 -9.48
CA ALA A 188 20.27 -1.50 -9.91
C ALA A 188 20.14 -1.59 -11.43
N ASN A 189 19.43 -2.60 -11.91
CA ASN A 189 18.96 -2.66 -13.28
C ASN A 189 17.54 -2.06 -13.36
N PRO A 190 17.33 -0.88 -13.98
CA PRO A 190 16.04 -0.21 -14.04
C PRO A 190 14.94 -1.01 -14.77
N GLU A 191 15.34 -1.95 -15.64
CA GLU A 191 14.42 -2.79 -16.41
C GLU A 191 14.06 -4.12 -15.69
N LYS A 192 14.66 -4.40 -14.53
CA LYS A 192 14.52 -5.65 -13.80
C LYS A 192 14.01 -5.40 -12.38
N MET A 193 12.83 -4.76 -12.28
CA MET A 193 12.16 -4.41 -11.03
C MET A 193 11.02 -5.38 -10.72
N GLY A 194 11.07 -6.04 -9.56
CA GLY A 194 10.01 -6.88 -9.03
C GLY A 194 9.49 -6.37 -7.69
N MET A 195 8.33 -6.85 -7.28
CA MET A 195 7.76 -6.57 -5.96
C MET A 195 7.39 -7.87 -5.25
N TRP A 196 7.72 -7.95 -3.98
CA TRP A 196 7.25 -8.98 -3.08
C TRP A 196 6.44 -8.35 -1.96
N GLY A 197 5.33 -8.97 -1.55
CA GLY A 197 4.51 -8.43 -0.48
C GLY A 197 3.85 -9.50 0.37
N HIS A 198 3.80 -9.27 1.70
CA HIS A 198 3.14 -10.13 2.66
C HIS A 198 2.00 -9.39 3.35
N SER A 199 0.84 -10.04 3.51
CA SER A 199 -0.27 -9.49 4.29
C SER A 199 -0.69 -8.09 3.78
N LEU A 200 -0.56 -7.02 4.58
CA LEU A 200 -0.71 -5.63 4.16
C LEU A 200 0.16 -5.29 2.94
N GLY A 201 1.41 -5.77 2.92
CA GLY A 201 2.32 -5.58 1.80
C GLY A 201 1.78 -6.15 0.49
N GLY A 202 0.99 -7.23 0.55
CA GLY A 202 0.29 -7.78 -0.62
C GLY A 202 -0.79 -6.85 -1.17
N ASN A 203 -1.50 -6.10 -0.32
CA ASN A 203 -2.44 -5.06 -0.75
C ASN A 203 -1.71 -3.90 -1.45
N ILE A 204 -0.55 -3.49 -0.91
CA ILE A 204 0.29 -2.45 -1.50
C ILE A 204 0.77 -2.90 -2.88
N VAL A 205 1.32 -4.12 -3.00
CA VAL A 205 1.77 -4.67 -4.29
C VAL A 205 0.64 -4.70 -5.32
N LEU A 206 -0.56 -5.19 -4.95
CA LEU A 206 -1.70 -5.22 -5.87
C LEU A 206 -2.07 -3.82 -6.36
N ARG A 207 -2.09 -2.83 -5.46
CA ARG A 207 -2.35 -1.44 -5.82
C ARG A 207 -1.27 -0.87 -6.75
N ASP A 208 -0.01 -1.13 -6.45
CA ASP A 208 1.11 -0.58 -7.21
C ASP A 208 1.19 -1.14 -8.63
N ILE A 209 0.94 -2.44 -8.84
CA ILE A 209 0.92 -3.04 -10.19
C ILE A 209 -0.28 -2.59 -11.02
N VAL A 210 -1.37 -2.18 -10.38
CA VAL A 210 -2.53 -1.56 -11.04
C VAL A 210 -2.24 -0.11 -11.42
N VAL A 211 -1.52 0.63 -10.58
CA VAL A 211 -1.17 2.04 -10.82
C VAL A 211 -0.02 2.16 -11.81
N ASN A 212 1.07 1.41 -11.60
CA ASN A 212 2.24 1.37 -12.49
C ASN A 212 2.27 0.05 -13.25
N THR A 213 1.68 0.05 -14.43
CA THR A 213 1.55 -1.15 -15.28
C THR A 213 2.77 -1.45 -16.14
N LYS A 214 3.88 -0.69 -16.02
CA LYS A 214 5.03 -0.78 -16.95
C LYS A 214 6.33 -1.23 -16.29
N ASP A 215 6.65 -0.67 -15.15
CA ASP A 215 7.98 -0.82 -14.55
C ASP A 215 8.14 -2.09 -13.73
N ILE A 216 7.05 -2.61 -13.15
CA ILE A 216 7.07 -3.81 -12.32
C ILE A 216 6.93 -5.04 -13.18
N LYS A 217 7.99 -5.84 -13.31
CA LYS A 217 8.08 -6.97 -14.23
C LYS A 217 7.60 -8.30 -13.64
N ALA A 218 7.53 -8.42 -12.32
CA ALA A 218 7.02 -9.59 -11.61
C ALA A 218 6.53 -9.18 -10.21
N ALA A 219 5.47 -9.81 -9.73
CA ALA A 219 4.92 -9.59 -8.40
C ALA A 219 4.65 -10.92 -7.70
N VAL A 220 5.09 -11.04 -6.44
CA VAL A 220 4.82 -12.20 -5.58
C VAL A 220 4.11 -11.72 -4.32
N ILE A 221 3.01 -12.36 -3.97
CA ILE A 221 2.18 -12.01 -2.81
C ILE A 221 1.97 -13.22 -1.93
N TRP A 222 2.32 -13.10 -0.65
CA TRP A 222 2.14 -14.12 0.38
C TRP A 222 1.08 -13.70 1.39
N GLY A 223 0.05 -14.52 1.62
CA GLY A 223 -1.02 -14.24 2.59
C GLY A 223 -1.62 -12.84 2.45
N GLY A 224 -1.71 -12.34 1.22
CA GLY A 224 -2.01 -10.94 0.93
C GLY A 224 -3.44 -10.53 1.26
N VAL A 225 -3.62 -9.31 1.79
CA VAL A 225 -4.94 -8.69 1.95
C VAL A 225 -5.37 -8.12 0.59
N VAL A 226 -5.78 -9.03 -0.30
CA VAL A 226 -6.09 -8.75 -1.72
C VAL A 226 -7.57 -8.93 -2.08
N GLY A 227 -8.44 -9.01 -1.07
CA GLY A 227 -9.89 -8.94 -1.25
C GLY A 227 -10.35 -7.57 -1.72
N SER A 228 -11.56 -7.52 -2.27
CA SER A 228 -12.25 -6.25 -2.56
C SER A 228 -12.55 -5.48 -1.27
N TYR A 229 -12.91 -4.20 -1.38
CA TYR A 229 -13.34 -3.46 -0.19
C TYR A 229 -14.62 -4.03 0.44
N ASP A 230 -15.51 -4.62 -0.34
CA ASP A 230 -16.63 -5.39 0.19
C ASP A 230 -16.15 -6.58 1.02
N ASP A 231 -15.17 -7.35 0.50
CA ASP A 231 -14.55 -8.44 1.25
C ASP A 231 -13.88 -7.95 2.54
N LEU A 232 -13.15 -6.82 2.49
CA LEU A 232 -12.47 -6.26 3.65
C LEU A 232 -13.46 -5.78 4.72
N MET A 233 -14.62 -5.31 4.33
CA MET A 233 -15.62 -4.79 5.26
C MET A 233 -16.55 -5.85 5.80
N ASN A 234 -16.97 -6.79 4.96
CA ASN A 234 -18.07 -7.70 5.26
C ASN A 234 -17.61 -9.15 5.47
N ASN A 235 -16.51 -9.57 4.82
CA ASN A 235 -16.08 -10.96 4.77
C ASN A 235 -14.76 -11.24 5.52
N TRP A 236 -14.09 -10.21 6.03
CA TRP A 236 -12.83 -10.40 6.75
C TRP A 236 -13.04 -10.65 8.23
N GLN A 237 -13.19 -11.93 8.58
CA GLN A 237 -13.24 -12.38 9.96
C GLN A 237 -11.90 -13.03 10.34
N ARG A 238 -11.13 -12.32 11.17
CA ARG A 238 -9.90 -12.86 11.74
C ARG A 238 -10.24 -13.89 12.82
N LYS A 239 -9.58 -15.04 12.79
CA LYS A 239 -9.78 -16.14 13.74
C LYS A 239 -8.68 -16.22 14.80
N VAL A 240 -7.76 -15.26 14.80
CA VAL A 240 -6.62 -15.22 15.72
C VAL A 240 -7.07 -14.98 17.15
N SER A 241 -6.46 -15.68 18.09
CA SER A 241 -6.65 -15.47 19.52
C SER A 241 -6.05 -14.14 20.02
N TYR A 242 -5.05 -13.62 19.30
CA TYR A 242 -4.45 -12.31 19.61
C TYR A 242 -5.45 -11.19 19.33
N GLN A 243 -5.73 -10.42 20.38
CA GLN A 243 -6.48 -9.18 20.24
C GLN A 243 -5.49 -8.01 20.17
N PRO A 244 -5.56 -7.17 19.13
CA PRO A 244 -4.75 -5.96 19.09
C PRO A 244 -4.99 -5.09 20.33
N PRO A 245 -3.99 -4.34 20.80
CA PRO A 245 -4.19 -3.40 21.91
C PRO A 245 -5.38 -2.47 21.62
N PRO A 246 -6.15 -2.05 22.66
CA PRO A 246 -7.35 -1.21 22.46
C PRO A 246 -7.10 0.06 21.65
N ARG A 247 -5.90 0.68 21.79
CA ARG A 247 -5.48 1.86 21.01
C ARG A 247 -5.37 1.53 19.51
N GLU A 248 -4.82 0.38 19.17
CA GLU A 248 -4.68 -0.05 17.78
C GLU A 248 -6.03 -0.36 17.14
N LEU A 249 -6.90 -1.07 17.87
CA LEU A 249 -8.29 -1.31 17.45
C LEU A 249 -9.04 0.01 17.22
N ALA A 250 -8.88 0.96 18.14
CA ALA A 250 -9.48 2.28 18.01
C ALA A 250 -8.98 3.03 16.74
N LEU A 251 -7.69 2.98 16.46
CA LEU A 251 -7.12 3.58 15.24
C LEU A 251 -7.69 2.94 13.97
N ARG A 252 -7.71 1.61 13.88
CA ARG A 252 -8.28 0.87 12.74
C ARG A 252 -9.76 1.19 12.52
N ASN A 253 -10.53 1.16 13.60
CA ASN A 253 -11.95 1.47 13.57
C ASN A 253 -12.20 2.93 13.19
N ASN A 254 -11.36 3.86 13.64
CA ASN A 254 -11.46 5.28 13.29
C ASN A 254 -11.21 5.52 11.80
N TYR A 255 -10.21 4.86 11.17
CA TYR A 255 -9.98 5.01 9.73
C TYR A 255 -11.13 4.46 8.91
N ARG A 256 -11.60 3.24 9.23
CA ARG A 256 -12.77 2.66 8.56
C ARG A 256 -13.99 3.57 8.74
N LYS A 257 -14.27 4.00 9.97
CA LYS A 257 -15.39 4.90 10.26
C LYS A 257 -15.28 6.23 9.50
N ARG A 258 -14.12 6.87 9.50
CA ARG A 258 -13.93 8.14 8.79
C ARG A 258 -14.23 8.03 7.30
N ILE A 259 -13.77 6.98 6.64
CA ILE A 259 -14.01 6.80 5.20
C ILE A 259 -15.49 6.50 4.93
N THR A 260 -16.15 5.69 5.76
CA THR A 260 -17.57 5.41 5.63
C THR A 260 -18.45 6.61 6.00
N ASP A 261 -18.09 7.40 7.01
CA ASP A 261 -18.81 8.66 7.33
C ASP A 261 -18.70 9.68 6.19
N MET A 262 -17.58 9.68 5.46
CA MET A 262 -17.32 10.66 4.39
C MET A 262 -17.92 10.25 3.03
N TYR A 263 -17.89 8.96 2.73
CA TYR A 263 -18.22 8.44 1.39
C TYR A 263 -19.37 7.42 1.38
N GLY A 264 -19.92 7.04 2.53
CA GLY A 264 -20.88 5.94 2.65
C GLY A 264 -20.22 4.56 2.65
N THR A 265 -21.02 3.51 2.84
CA THR A 265 -20.58 2.11 2.73
C THR A 265 -20.43 1.66 1.27
N PRO A 266 -19.82 0.50 0.97
CA PRO A 266 -19.78 -0.06 -0.38
C PRO A 266 -21.16 -0.21 -1.03
N GLU A 267 -22.19 -0.53 -0.26
CA GLU A 267 -23.56 -0.68 -0.71
C GLU A 267 -24.21 0.68 -1.01
N GLU A 268 -23.93 1.71 -0.21
CA GLU A 268 -24.48 3.05 -0.36
C GLU A 268 -23.81 3.84 -1.49
N ASN A 269 -22.52 3.63 -1.71
CA ASN A 269 -21.74 4.35 -2.73
C ASN A 269 -20.77 3.43 -3.47
N PRO A 270 -21.26 2.45 -4.24
CA PRO A 270 -20.40 1.47 -4.92
C PRO A 270 -19.42 2.13 -5.91
N GLN A 271 -19.80 3.27 -6.51
CA GLN A 271 -18.93 3.98 -7.46
C GLN A 271 -17.63 4.49 -6.81
N PHE A 272 -17.71 5.06 -5.60
CA PHE A 272 -16.52 5.47 -4.86
C PHE A 272 -15.64 4.28 -4.52
N TRP A 273 -16.22 3.21 -3.98
CA TRP A 273 -15.47 2.03 -3.56
C TRP A 273 -14.82 1.31 -4.74
N HIS A 274 -15.50 1.20 -5.88
CA HIS A 274 -14.91 0.68 -7.12
C HIS A 274 -13.73 1.55 -7.59
N ALA A 275 -13.85 2.88 -7.49
CA ALA A 275 -12.80 3.79 -7.95
C ALA A 275 -11.49 3.68 -7.14
N ILE A 276 -11.56 3.25 -5.87
CA ILE A 276 -10.39 3.10 -4.98
C ILE A 276 -9.89 1.66 -4.87
N ASP A 277 -10.66 0.67 -5.35
CA ASP A 277 -10.39 -0.75 -5.19
C ASP A 277 -9.54 -1.30 -6.35
N PRO A 278 -8.29 -1.73 -6.10
CA PRO A 278 -7.44 -2.28 -7.15
C PRO A 278 -8.04 -3.55 -7.81
N THR A 279 -8.94 -4.29 -7.14
CA THR A 279 -9.54 -5.50 -7.71
C THR A 279 -10.51 -5.22 -8.86
N TYR A 280 -10.95 -3.98 -9.05
CA TYR A 280 -11.75 -3.55 -10.21
C TYR A 280 -10.91 -3.20 -11.44
N TYR A 281 -9.58 -3.16 -11.32
CA TYR A 281 -8.65 -2.79 -12.39
C TYR A 281 -7.77 -3.96 -12.84
N ILE A 282 -8.21 -5.20 -12.59
CA ILE A 282 -7.46 -6.43 -12.91
C ILE A 282 -7.13 -6.53 -14.40
N THR A 283 -8.03 -6.05 -15.27
CA THR A 283 -7.83 -6.05 -16.73
C THR A 283 -6.64 -5.20 -17.18
N ASP A 284 -6.22 -4.24 -16.39
CA ASP A 284 -5.13 -3.32 -16.72
C ASP A 284 -3.75 -3.86 -16.31
N ILE A 285 -3.72 -4.90 -15.47
CA ILE A 285 -2.48 -5.52 -15.00
C ILE A 285 -1.75 -6.18 -16.17
N THR A 286 -0.47 -5.85 -16.33
CA THR A 286 0.45 -6.49 -17.28
C THR A 286 1.49 -7.36 -16.58
N THR A 287 1.70 -7.13 -15.29
CA THR A 287 2.68 -7.82 -14.44
C THR A 287 2.25 -9.25 -14.18
N PRO A 288 3.08 -10.28 -14.47
CA PRO A 288 2.86 -11.64 -13.97
C PRO A 288 2.82 -11.67 -12.44
N ILE A 289 1.89 -12.44 -11.89
CA ILE A 289 1.64 -12.52 -10.44
C ILE A 289 1.79 -13.95 -9.95
N GLN A 290 2.45 -14.12 -8.80
CA GLN A 290 2.46 -15.38 -8.08
C GLN A 290 1.85 -15.17 -6.69
N LEU A 291 0.85 -15.99 -6.33
CA LEU A 291 0.13 -15.92 -5.07
C LEU A 291 0.44 -17.15 -4.21
N HIS A 292 0.71 -16.92 -2.91
CA HIS A 292 0.95 -17.95 -1.92
C HIS A 292 0.02 -17.77 -0.73
N THR A 293 -0.61 -18.84 -0.25
CA THR A 293 -1.48 -18.81 0.92
C THR A 293 -1.23 -20.00 1.83
N GLY A 294 -1.19 -19.77 3.13
CA GLY A 294 -1.31 -20.83 4.11
C GLY A 294 -2.75 -21.33 4.16
N GLY A 295 -2.95 -22.65 4.03
CA GLY A 295 -4.29 -23.26 4.02
C GLY A 295 -5.01 -23.14 5.36
N SER A 296 -4.28 -22.87 6.45
CA SER A 296 -4.80 -22.62 7.81
C SER A 296 -4.52 -21.17 8.26
N ASP A 297 -4.47 -20.23 7.33
CA ASP A 297 -4.30 -18.80 7.64
C ASP A 297 -5.50 -18.30 8.49
N GLU A 298 -5.22 -17.91 9.73
CA GLU A 298 -6.21 -17.38 10.66
C GLU A 298 -6.31 -15.85 10.63
N GLU A 299 -5.40 -15.18 9.94
CA GLU A 299 -5.35 -13.71 9.86
C GLU A 299 -6.03 -13.16 8.61
N VAL A 300 -5.75 -13.76 7.46
CA VAL A 300 -6.30 -13.34 6.18
C VAL A 300 -7.04 -14.51 5.52
N PRO A 301 -8.32 -14.35 5.15
CA PRO A 301 -9.07 -15.42 4.49
C PRO A 301 -8.37 -15.90 3.22
N VAL A 302 -8.14 -17.20 3.11
CA VAL A 302 -7.58 -17.87 1.91
C VAL A 302 -8.38 -17.50 0.66
N ALA A 303 -9.69 -17.30 0.81
CA ALA A 303 -10.59 -16.88 -0.25
C ALA A 303 -10.17 -15.58 -0.95
N PHE A 304 -9.48 -14.66 -0.26
CA PHE A 304 -9.05 -13.41 -0.90
C PHE A 304 -8.09 -13.67 -2.06
N SER A 305 -7.09 -14.52 -1.85
CA SER A 305 -6.16 -14.89 -2.93
C SER A 305 -6.78 -15.83 -3.96
N GLN A 306 -7.70 -16.71 -3.57
CA GLN A 306 -8.44 -17.58 -4.49
C GLN A 306 -9.31 -16.73 -5.44
N ASN A 307 -10.09 -15.80 -4.90
CA ASN A 307 -10.94 -14.91 -5.70
C ASN A 307 -10.09 -14.01 -6.62
N LEU A 308 -8.96 -13.50 -6.14
CA LEU A 308 -8.04 -12.72 -6.97
C LEU A 308 -7.48 -13.57 -8.12
N LYS A 309 -7.03 -14.80 -7.83
CA LYS A 309 -6.56 -15.75 -8.85
C LYS A 309 -7.63 -15.98 -9.92
N GLU A 310 -8.87 -16.27 -9.54
CA GLU A 310 -9.96 -16.50 -10.49
C GLU A 310 -10.26 -15.26 -11.35
N LYS A 311 -10.26 -14.07 -10.75
CA LYS A 311 -10.42 -12.80 -11.48
C LYS A 311 -9.30 -12.60 -12.50
N LEU A 312 -8.04 -12.86 -12.13
CA LEU A 312 -6.87 -12.74 -12.99
C LEU A 312 -6.94 -13.73 -14.17
N GLU A 313 -7.25 -15.00 -13.91
CA GLU A 313 -7.41 -16.02 -14.94
C GLU A 313 -8.54 -15.67 -15.92
N LYS A 314 -9.70 -15.26 -15.40
CA LYS A 314 -10.83 -14.81 -16.21
C LYS A 314 -10.47 -13.62 -17.10
N ALA A 315 -9.58 -12.75 -16.63
CA ALA A 315 -9.07 -11.61 -17.40
C ALA A 315 -7.91 -11.97 -18.34
N GLY A 316 -7.52 -13.25 -18.44
CA GLY A 316 -6.42 -13.72 -19.28
C GLY A 316 -5.04 -13.26 -18.79
N LYS A 317 -4.88 -12.99 -17.49
CA LYS A 317 -3.61 -12.55 -16.89
C LYS A 317 -2.75 -13.73 -16.46
N THR A 318 -1.42 -13.55 -16.49
CA THR A 318 -0.48 -14.56 -16.01
C THR A 318 -0.50 -14.60 -14.49
N VAL A 319 -0.99 -15.71 -13.93
CA VAL A 319 -1.04 -15.92 -12.47
C VAL A 319 -0.67 -17.36 -12.13
N GLU A 320 0.15 -17.51 -11.09
CA GLU A 320 0.42 -18.79 -10.41
C GLU A 320 -0.16 -18.72 -9.00
N TYR A 321 -0.72 -19.80 -8.50
CA TYR A 321 -1.29 -19.86 -7.17
C TYR A 321 -0.87 -21.14 -6.44
N TYR A 322 -0.36 -20.97 -5.24
CA TYR A 322 0.06 -22.05 -4.35
C TYR A 322 -0.63 -21.93 -2.99
N ASN A 323 -1.38 -22.98 -2.66
CA ASN A 323 -1.94 -23.15 -1.31
C ASN A 323 -1.10 -24.21 -0.57
N TYR A 324 -0.71 -23.89 0.66
CA TYR A 324 0.07 -24.77 1.53
C TYR A 324 -0.84 -25.33 2.63
N PRO A 325 -1.36 -26.57 2.47
CA PRO A 325 -2.25 -27.17 3.46
C PRO A 325 -1.65 -27.17 4.86
N GLY A 326 -2.40 -26.70 5.87
CA GLY A 326 -1.92 -26.57 7.24
C GLY A 326 -0.92 -25.41 7.49
N GLY A 327 -0.51 -24.69 6.45
CA GLY A 327 0.35 -23.50 6.58
C GLY A 327 -0.38 -22.36 7.28
N ASP A 328 0.35 -21.62 8.11
CA ASP A 328 -0.11 -20.42 8.79
C ASP A 328 -0.03 -19.18 7.88
N HIS A 329 -0.36 -17.99 8.43
CA HIS A 329 -0.30 -16.71 7.73
C HIS A 329 1.09 -16.38 7.16
N ASN A 330 2.16 -16.78 7.85
CA ASN A 330 3.54 -16.53 7.43
C ASN A 330 4.09 -17.63 6.50
N ILE A 331 3.31 -18.68 6.25
CA ILE A 331 3.75 -19.90 5.53
C ILE A 331 5.04 -20.42 6.17
N SER A 332 5.00 -20.55 7.50
CA SER A 332 6.16 -20.98 8.30
C SER A 332 6.58 -22.42 7.95
N SER A 333 7.76 -22.83 8.48
CA SER A 333 8.23 -24.21 8.31
C SER A 333 7.13 -25.24 8.69
N PRO A 334 6.98 -26.34 7.91
CA PRO A 334 7.92 -26.85 6.90
C PRO A 334 7.69 -26.29 5.48
N ASN A 335 6.78 -25.36 5.28
CA ASN A 335 6.40 -24.88 3.94
C ASN A 335 7.25 -23.71 3.46
N PHE A 336 7.95 -23.02 4.37
CA PHE A 336 8.67 -21.77 4.10
C PHE A 336 9.70 -21.92 2.97
N GLU A 337 10.55 -22.95 3.06
CA GLU A 337 11.66 -23.16 2.10
C GLU A 337 11.10 -23.42 0.68
N LEU A 338 10.04 -24.21 0.57
CA LEU A 338 9.40 -24.48 -0.72
C LEU A 338 8.75 -23.22 -1.31
N ALA A 339 8.08 -22.44 -0.48
CA ALA A 339 7.44 -21.20 -0.91
C ALA A 339 8.46 -20.15 -1.33
N MET A 340 9.57 -20.03 -0.59
CA MET A 340 10.69 -19.16 -0.96
C MET A 340 11.35 -19.58 -2.27
N GLN A 341 11.61 -20.89 -2.45
CA GLN A 341 12.20 -21.40 -3.70
C GLN A 341 11.29 -21.09 -4.90
N ARG A 342 9.97 -21.32 -4.80
CA ARG A 342 9.01 -20.96 -5.84
C ARG A 342 9.03 -19.46 -6.16
N SER A 343 9.10 -18.61 -5.15
CA SER A 343 9.18 -17.16 -5.32
C SER A 343 10.47 -16.73 -6.02
N ILE A 344 11.62 -17.34 -5.64
CA ILE A 344 12.91 -17.09 -6.28
C ILE A 344 12.88 -17.54 -7.74
N ASP A 345 12.36 -18.73 -8.03
CA ASP A 345 12.27 -19.27 -9.39
C ASP A 345 11.36 -18.41 -10.27
N PHE A 346 10.27 -17.89 -9.69
CA PHE A 346 9.40 -16.95 -10.38
C PHE A 346 10.13 -15.65 -10.73
N PHE A 347 10.80 -15.02 -9.76
CA PHE A 347 11.59 -13.82 -10.04
C PHE A 347 12.75 -14.08 -11.01
N ASN A 348 13.43 -15.23 -10.91
CA ASN A 348 14.50 -15.59 -11.87
C ASN A 348 13.97 -15.64 -13.31
N ARG A 349 12.75 -16.11 -13.52
CA ARG A 349 12.12 -16.23 -14.84
C ARG A 349 11.84 -14.87 -15.49
N TYR A 350 11.51 -13.85 -14.69
CA TYR A 350 11.11 -12.55 -15.20
C TYR A 350 12.14 -11.43 -15.01
N LEU A 351 13.09 -11.60 -14.06
CA LEU A 351 14.06 -10.57 -13.71
C LEU A 351 15.51 -10.93 -14.04
N LYS A 352 15.81 -12.14 -14.44
CA LYS A 352 17.14 -12.57 -14.89
C LYS A 352 17.11 -12.98 -16.34
#